data_30232b4310e5d37e389600a9b3d17f43
#
_entry.id   30232b4310e5d37e389600a9b3d17f43
#
_cell.length_a   1.000
_cell.length_b   1.000
_cell.length_c   1.000
_cell.angle_alpha   90.00
_cell.angle_beta   90.00
_cell.angle_gamma   90.00
#
_symmetry.space_group_name_H-M   'P 1'
#
loop_
_entity.id
_entity.type
_entity.pdbx_description
1 polymer ?
#
loop_
_entity_poly.entity_id
_entity_poly.type
_entity_poly.pdbx_seq_one_letter_code
_entity_poly.pdbx_strand_id
1 'polypeptide(L)'
;MNYIHLFPMFCVSIAFIHNNKPLVGVINAPFLKQFFSSCAGRGAFMNETQRLPLVRNPIPPMPEKAPSGCIFSCEWGKDRRDVADGNMHRKIESFVNMAAELGGRQGRGGMVHGVRSLGSATLDLAYVAMGSFDIWWEGGCWEWDVAAGIAILQEAGGLITTANPPEDHYGAPIEEVKLGSRLYLAIRPAGPSASETGRQSQERTVREVWRRVRNLDYSRPGA
;
A
#
# COMPACT_ATOMS: atom_id res chain seq x y z
N MET A 1 20.11 1.33 2.98
CA MET A 1 20.06 2.11 4.24
C MET A 1 19.78 1.19 5.44
N ASN A 2 18.65 0.48 5.48
CA ASN A 2 18.27 -0.36 6.63
C ASN A 2 19.35 -1.38 7.04
N TYR A 3 19.96 -2.08 6.07
CA TYR A 3 21.03 -3.04 6.34
C TYR A 3 22.23 -2.40 7.07
N ILE A 4 22.68 -1.22 6.62
CA ILE A 4 23.83 -0.52 7.22
C ILE A 4 23.52 -0.07 8.66
N HIS A 5 22.25 0.28 8.94
CA HIS A 5 21.82 0.69 10.28
C HIS A 5 21.34 -0.47 11.15
N LEU A 6 21.55 -1.71 10.74
CA LEU A 6 21.10 -2.93 11.43
C LEU A 6 19.57 -2.94 11.67
N PHE A 7 18.81 -2.18 10.88
CA PHE A 7 17.36 -2.22 10.92
C PHE A 7 16.88 -3.38 10.04
N PRO A 8 16.08 -4.34 10.59
CA PRO A 8 15.89 -5.64 9.96
C PRO A 8 15.03 -5.61 8.68
N MET A 9 14.50 -4.45 8.27
CA MET A 9 13.60 -4.28 7.15
C MET A 9 14.34 -4.16 5.82
N PHE A 10 14.99 -5.24 5.40
CA PHE A 10 15.63 -5.38 4.08
C PHE A 10 15.37 -6.77 3.49
N CYS A 11 15.31 -6.86 2.20
CA CYS A 11 14.92 -8.08 1.49
C CYS A 11 15.52 -8.14 0.08
N VAL A 12 15.44 -9.32 -0.52
CA VAL A 12 15.58 -9.56 -1.95
C VAL A 12 14.19 -9.62 -2.55
N SER A 13 13.97 -8.93 -3.66
CA SER A 13 12.67 -8.84 -4.36
C SER A 13 12.85 -9.27 -5.80
N ILE A 14 12.09 -10.26 -6.24
CA ILE A 14 12.14 -10.80 -7.61
C ILE A 14 10.71 -10.93 -8.13
N ALA A 15 10.46 -10.43 -9.34
CA ALA A 15 9.18 -10.58 -10.00
C ALA A 15 9.35 -11.08 -11.44
N PHE A 16 8.44 -11.92 -11.88
CA PHE A 16 8.25 -12.22 -13.29
C PHE A 16 7.07 -11.40 -13.81
N ILE A 17 7.35 -10.60 -14.85
CA ILE A 17 6.38 -9.67 -15.45
C ILE A 17 6.11 -10.12 -16.89
N HIS A 18 4.83 -10.21 -17.24
CA HIS A 18 4.40 -10.48 -18.62
C HIS A 18 3.30 -9.48 -19.00
N ASN A 19 3.42 -8.85 -20.16
CA ASN A 19 2.49 -7.81 -20.62
C ASN A 19 2.20 -6.74 -19.56
N ASN A 20 3.27 -6.20 -18.96
CA ASN A 20 3.20 -5.20 -17.86
C ASN A 20 2.45 -5.66 -16.60
N LYS A 21 2.12 -6.95 -16.45
CA LYS A 21 1.49 -7.50 -15.26
C LYS A 21 2.46 -8.38 -14.51
N PRO A 22 2.70 -8.13 -13.22
CA PRO A 22 3.47 -9.04 -12.36
C PRO A 22 2.68 -10.34 -12.14
N LEU A 23 3.21 -11.47 -12.61
CA LEU A 23 2.56 -12.78 -12.50
C LEU A 23 3.14 -13.66 -11.40
N VAL A 24 4.42 -13.47 -11.09
CA VAL A 24 5.10 -14.17 -9.99
C VAL A 24 5.80 -13.13 -9.14
N GLY A 25 5.66 -13.25 -7.84
CA GLY A 25 6.37 -12.41 -6.87
C GLY A 25 7.05 -13.26 -5.82
N VAL A 26 8.32 -12.93 -5.54
CA VAL A 26 9.09 -13.53 -4.46
C VAL A 26 9.80 -12.42 -3.68
N ILE A 27 9.62 -12.42 -2.36
CA ILE A 27 10.29 -11.51 -1.43
C ILE A 27 10.92 -12.36 -0.33
N ASN A 28 12.24 -12.28 -0.19
CA ASN A 28 12.94 -12.93 0.90
C ASN A 28 13.56 -11.89 1.84
N ALA A 29 13.06 -11.84 3.07
CA ALA A 29 13.59 -11.04 4.18
C ALA A 29 14.37 -11.94 5.14
N PRO A 30 15.66 -12.20 4.89
CA PRO A 30 16.41 -13.27 5.56
C PRO A 30 16.59 -13.02 7.06
N PHE A 31 16.74 -11.76 7.45
CA PHE A 31 16.92 -11.40 8.86
C PHE A 31 15.65 -11.63 9.68
N LEU A 32 14.48 -11.43 9.04
CA LEU A 32 13.16 -11.69 9.64
C LEU A 32 12.73 -13.15 9.51
N LYS A 33 13.46 -13.97 8.76
CA LYS A 33 13.06 -15.34 8.40
C LYS A 33 11.65 -15.37 7.75
N GLN A 34 11.37 -14.38 6.92
CA GLN A 34 10.12 -14.26 6.18
C GLN A 34 10.39 -14.40 4.68
N PHE A 35 9.73 -15.36 4.08
CA PHE A 35 9.75 -15.63 2.66
C PHE A 35 8.34 -15.55 2.11
N PHE A 36 8.08 -14.58 1.23
CA PHE A 36 6.79 -14.38 0.60
C PHE A 36 6.87 -14.83 -0.86
N SER A 37 5.85 -15.52 -1.32
CA SER A 37 5.76 -15.98 -2.70
C SER A 37 4.34 -15.97 -3.23
N SER A 38 4.18 -15.74 -4.52
CA SER A 38 2.91 -15.84 -5.23
C SER A 38 3.11 -16.24 -6.68
N CYS A 39 2.09 -16.84 -7.26
CA CYS A 39 1.98 -17.06 -8.69
C CYS A 39 0.52 -16.83 -9.10
N ALA A 40 0.30 -16.18 -10.23
CA ALA A 40 -1.03 -15.84 -10.74
C ALA A 40 -1.97 -17.04 -10.74
N GLY A 41 -3.13 -16.91 -10.09
CA GLY A 41 -4.15 -17.96 -9.92
C GLY A 41 -3.77 -19.06 -8.92
N ARG A 42 -2.66 -18.95 -8.20
CA ARG A 42 -2.21 -19.96 -7.23
C ARG A 42 -2.23 -19.47 -5.78
N GLY A 43 -2.57 -18.20 -5.57
CA GLY A 43 -2.56 -17.56 -4.26
C GLY A 43 -1.19 -17.07 -3.82
N ALA A 44 -1.15 -16.46 -2.64
CA ALA A 44 0.06 -15.94 -2.01
C ALA A 44 0.32 -16.64 -0.68
N PHE A 45 1.61 -16.81 -0.37
CA PHE A 45 2.04 -17.59 0.80
C PHE A 45 3.21 -16.90 1.52
N MET A 46 3.27 -17.05 2.83
CA MET A 46 4.44 -16.78 3.64
C MET A 46 5.04 -18.13 4.10
N ASN A 47 6.37 -18.23 4.03
CA ASN A 47 7.13 -19.41 4.43
C ASN A 47 6.54 -20.70 3.82
N GLU A 48 6.19 -20.64 2.52
CA GLU A 48 5.70 -21.72 1.65
C GLU A 48 4.32 -22.28 2.03
N THR A 49 3.95 -22.29 3.29
CA THR A 49 2.75 -22.99 3.81
C THR A 49 1.67 -22.08 4.36
N GLN A 50 2.03 -20.88 4.83
CA GLN A 50 1.08 -19.96 5.43
C GLN A 50 0.42 -19.10 4.34
N ARG A 51 -0.78 -19.48 3.94
CA ARG A 51 -1.52 -18.72 2.93
C ARG A 51 -1.90 -17.32 3.42
N LEU A 52 -1.74 -16.32 2.56
CA LEU A 52 -2.10 -14.93 2.84
C LEU A 52 -3.57 -14.62 2.49
N PRO A 53 -4.21 -13.66 3.19
CA PRO A 53 -3.72 -13.01 4.40
C PRO A 53 -3.65 -13.98 5.57
N LEU A 54 -2.88 -13.68 6.62
CA LEU A 54 -2.70 -14.61 7.75
C LEU A 54 -4.00 -14.82 8.55
N VAL A 55 -4.80 -13.78 8.75
CA VAL A 55 -6.14 -13.87 9.34
C VAL A 55 -7.15 -14.05 8.21
N ARG A 56 -7.72 -15.26 8.08
CA ARG A 56 -8.51 -15.62 6.91
C ARG A 56 -9.73 -16.52 7.16
N ASN A 57 -10.03 -16.87 8.38
CA ASN A 57 -11.17 -17.71 8.73
C ASN A 57 -12.02 -17.06 9.83
N PRO A 58 -12.87 -16.06 9.49
CA PRO A 58 -12.99 -15.33 8.22
C PRO A 58 -11.92 -14.25 8.03
N ILE A 59 -11.73 -13.77 6.79
CA ILE A 59 -10.96 -12.56 6.53
C ILE A 59 -11.75 -11.38 7.09
N PRO A 60 -11.15 -10.51 7.96
CA PRO A 60 -11.88 -9.38 8.52
C PRO A 60 -12.24 -8.34 7.44
N PRO A 61 -13.43 -7.72 7.47
CA PRO A 61 -13.76 -6.60 6.60
C PRO A 61 -12.86 -5.39 6.88
N MET A 62 -12.82 -4.41 5.97
CA MET A 62 -12.28 -3.09 6.31
C MET A 62 -13.16 -2.41 7.37
N PRO A 63 -12.56 -1.61 8.29
CA PRO A 63 -13.36 -0.83 9.23
C PRO A 63 -14.41 0.02 8.50
N GLU A 64 -15.63 0.10 9.04
CA GLU A 64 -16.73 0.86 8.44
C GLU A 64 -16.34 2.35 8.24
N LYS A 65 -15.60 2.92 9.18
CA LYS A 65 -15.10 4.30 9.13
C LYS A 65 -13.65 4.41 8.66
N ALA A 66 -13.15 3.42 7.90
CA ALA A 66 -11.80 3.51 7.36
C ALA A 66 -11.57 4.88 6.67
N PRO A 67 -10.39 5.49 6.84
CA PRO A 67 -9.15 4.96 7.40
C PRO A 67 -9.10 4.92 8.94
N SER A 68 -10.11 5.44 9.65
CA SER A 68 -10.17 5.32 11.11
C SER A 68 -10.14 3.85 11.53
N GLY A 69 -9.28 3.55 12.50
CA GLY A 69 -9.04 2.18 12.95
C GLY A 69 -8.06 1.37 12.11
N CYS A 70 -7.52 1.94 11.02
CA CYS A 70 -6.54 1.29 10.17
C CYS A 70 -5.09 1.60 10.59
N ILE A 71 -4.19 0.67 10.35
CA ILE A 71 -2.75 0.94 10.33
C ILE A 71 -2.38 1.47 8.94
N PHE A 72 -1.86 2.68 8.92
CA PHE A 72 -1.40 3.37 7.72
C PHE A 72 0.12 3.31 7.60
N SER A 73 0.63 2.86 6.47
CA SER A 73 2.06 2.89 6.17
C SER A 73 2.36 3.88 5.06
N CYS A 74 3.36 4.71 5.27
CA CYS A 74 3.93 5.60 4.27
C CYS A 74 5.41 5.85 4.54
N GLU A 75 6.17 6.07 3.48
CA GLU A 75 7.59 6.34 3.56
C GLU A 75 7.88 7.82 3.28
N TRP A 76 8.99 8.33 3.80
CA TRP A 76 9.39 9.71 3.55
C TRP A 76 9.78 9.98 2.10
N GLY A 77 10.07 8.94 1.35
CA GLY A 77 10.31 8.99 -0.08
C GLY A 77 11.66 9.54 -0.49
N LYS A 78 11.77 9.76 -1.78
CA LYS A 78 13.04 10.06 -2.48
C LYS A 78 13.29 11.57 -2.60
N ASP A 79 12.24 12.38 -2.70
CA ASP A 79 12.34 13.82 -2.83
C ASP A 79 12.19 14.49 -1.47
N ARG A 80 13.30 15.00 -0.95
CA ARG A 80 13.38 15.68 0.35
C ARG A 80 13.71 17.17 0.22
N ARG A 81 13.58 17.73 -0.98
CA ARG A 81 13.82 19.15 -1.19
C ARG A 81 12.79 19.95 -0.41
N ASP A 82 13.29 20.91 0.38
CA ASP A 82 12.46 21.84 1.15
C ASP A 82 11.97 22.98 0.25
N VAL A 83 11.08 22.63 -0.66
CA VAL A 83 10.46 23.54 -1.61
C VAL A 83 8.99 23.67 -1.25
N ALA A 84 8.49 24.89 -1.23
CA ALA A 84 7.07 25.16 -0.98
C ALA A 84 6.20 24.33 -1.93
N ASP A 85 5.21 23.61 -1.37
CA ASP A 85 4.33 22.70 -2.09
C ASP A 85 5.06 21.54 -2.84
N GLY A 86 6.32 21.24 -2.46
CA GLY A 86 7.05 20.09 -2.99
C GLY A 86 6.58 18.76 -2.37
N ASN A 87 7.07 17.65 -2.91
CA ASN A 87 6.67 16.30 -2.47
C ASN A 87 6.83 16.07 -0.96
N MET A 88 7.89 16.60 -0.34
CA MET A 88 8.09 16.48 1.10
C MET A 88 6.94 17.12 1.87
N HIS A 89 6.57 18.37 1.56
CA HIS A 89 5.47 19.08 2.22
C HIS A 89 4.11 18.42 1.98
N ARG A 90 3.87 17.95 0.75
CA ARG A 90 2.64 17.22 0.41
C ARG A 90 2.52 15.90 1.19
N LYS A 91 3.62 15.18 1.39
CA LYS A 91 3.66 13.98 2.24
C LYS A 91 3.40 14.31 3.71
N ILE A 92 4.02 15.37 4.23
CA ILE A 92 3.77 15.84 5.61
C ILE A 92 2.29 16.19 5.81
N GLU A 93 1.70 16.96 4.90
CA GLU A 93 0.27 17.30 4.99
C GLU A 93 -0.62 16.06 4.93
N SER A 94 -0.35 15.13 4.01
CA SER A 94 -1.09 13.88 3.89
C SER A 94 -0.97 13.03 5.15
N PHE A 95 0.23 12.91 5.71
CA PHE A 95 0.48 12.24 6.97
C PHE A 95 -0.34 12.84 8.11
N VAL A 96 -0.30 14.17 8.26
CA VAL A 96 -1.04 14.87 9.32
C VAL A 96 -2.55 14.69 9.12
N ASN A 97 -3.05 14.75 7.88
CA ASN A 97 -4.47 14.50 7.59
C ASN A 97 -4.88 13.08 7.97
N MET A 98 -4.06 12.08 7.66
CA MET A 98 -4.37 10.68 8.02
C MET A 98 -4.35 10.44 9.53
N ALA A 99 -3.43 11.10 10.26
CA ALA A 99 -3.26 10.92 11.71
C ALA A 99 -4.25 11.73 12.56
N ALA A 100 -4.69 12.88 12.08
CA ALA A 100 -5.54 13.80 12.84
C ALA A 100 -6.91 13.19 13.20
N GLU A 101 -7.48 13.66 14.29
CA GLU A 101 -8.82 13.28 14.77
C GLU A 101 -9.92 13.46 13.71
N LEU A 102 -10.97 12.66 13.78
CA LEU A 102 -12.13 12.80 12.89
C LEU A 102 -12.75 14.21 13.03
N GLY A 103 -13.05 14.82 11.87
CA GLY A 103 -13.53 16.21 11.80
C GLY A 103 -12.42 17.26 11.88
N GLY A 104 -11.23 16.93 12.35
CA GLY A 104 -10.05 17.80 12.30
C GLY A 104 -9.60 18.10 10.90
N ARG A 105 -8.66 19.05 10.73
CA ARG A 105 -8.08 19.39 9.41
C ARG A 105 -9.15 19.76 8.37
N GLN A 106 -10.18 20.53 8.78
CA GLN A 106 -11.30 20.92 7.92
C GLN A 106 -12.06 19.70 7.35
N GLY A 107 -12.29 18.68 8.17
CA GLY A 107 -12.99 17.45 7.79
C GLY A 107 -12.10 16.38 7.13
N ARG A 108 -10.79 16.64 6.96
CA ARG A 108 -9.85 15.67 6.36
C ARG A 108 -9.19 14.74 7.38
N GLY A 109 -9.44 14.90 8.68
CA GLY A 109 -8.89 14.00 9.69
C GLY A 109 -9.29 12.55 9.47
N GLY A 110 -8.29 11.65 9.39
CA GLY A 110 -8.47 10.22 9.13
C GLY A 110 -8.52 9.37 10.38
N MET A 111 -7.94 9.85 11.49
CA MET A 111 -7.86 9.15 12.77
C MET A 111 -7.38 7.69 12.63
N VAL A 112 -6.33 7.48 11.82
CA VAL A 112 -5.75 6.13 11.69
C VAL A 112 -5.29 5.63 13.05
N HIS A 113 -5.36 4.32 13.27
CA HIS A 113 -4.96 3.69 14.54
C HIS A 113 -3.46 3.85 14.82
N GLY A 114 -2.68 3.91 13.76
CA GLY A 114 -1.24 4.15 13.86
C GLY A 114 -0.60 4.31 12.50
N VAL A 115 0.58 4.92 12.50
CA VAL A 115 1.38 5.10 11.29
C VAL A 115 2.66 4.27 11.42
N ARG A 116 3.11 3.72 10.31
CA ARG A 116 4.36 2.95 10.20
C ARG A 116 5.17 3.45 9.03
N SER A 117 6.49 3.37 9.18
CA SER A 117 7.48 3.61 8.13
C SER A 117 8.60 2.59 8.32
N LEU A 118 8.75 1.69 7.37
CA LEU A 118 9.73 0.59 7.45
C LEU A 118 11.02 0.91 6.69
N GLY A 119 10.99 1.93 5.84
CA GLY A 119 12.09 2.24 4.92
C GLY A 119 12.24 1.19 3.81
N SER A 120 11.17 0.43 3.51
CA SER A 120 11.18 -0.65 2.52
C SER A 120 9.80 -0.84 1.89
N ALA A 121 9.55 -0.19 0.76
CA ALA A 121 8.31 -0.32 0.00
C ALA A 121 7.94 -1.79 -0.30
N THR A 122 8.93 -2.61 -0.55
CA THR A 122 8.77 -4.05 -0.80
C THR A 122 8.14 -4.76 0.41
N LEU A 123 8.68 -4.50 1.61
CA LEU A 123 8.14 -5.12 2.84
C LEU A 123 6.83 -4.48 3.28
N ASP A 124 6.63 -3.17 3.03
CA ASP A 124 5.34 -2.52 3.25
C ASP A 124 4.23 -3.27 2.49
N LEU A 125 4.43 -3.53 1.18
CA LEU A 125 3.46 -4.27 0.36
C LEU A 125 3.26 -5.71 0.86
N ALA A 126 4.33 -6.40 1.26
CA ALA A 126 4.22 -7.74 1.82
C ALA A 126 3.39 -7.73 3.13
N TYR A 127 3.54 -6.71 3.95
CA TYR A 127 2.78 -6.57 5.20
C TYR A 127 1.33 -6.15 4.97
N VAL A 128 1.04 -5.40 3.90
CA VAL A 128 -0.34 -5.18 3.46
C VAL A 128 -0.96 -6.50 2.98
N ALA A 129 -0.25 -7.29 2.18
CA ALA A 129 -0.73 -8.60 1.69
C ALA A 129 -0.95 -9.60 2.85
N MET A 130 -0.11 -9.52 3.87
CA MET A 130 -0.21 -10.34 5.08
C MET A 130 -1.39 -9.92 5.98
N GLY A 131 -1.86 -8.68 5.87
CA GLY A 131 -2.92 -8.10 6.69
C GLY A 131 -2.44 -7.41 7.96
N SER A 132 -1.13 -7.19 8.11
CA SER A 132 -0.55 -6.44 9.25
C SER A 132 -0.65 -4.94 9.08
N PHE A 133 -0.66 -4.44 7.85
CA PHE A 133 -1.00 -3.07 7.49
C PHE A 133 -2.32 -3.08 6.72
N ASP A 134 -3.16 -2.09 7.00
CA ASP A 134 -4.43 -1.94 6.29
C ASP A 134 -4.27 -1.14 5.00
N ILE A 135 -3.42 -0.11 5.03
CA ILE A 135 -3.25 0.87 3.97
C ILE A 135 -1.76 1.17 3.81
N TRP A 136 -1.26 1.14 2.59
CA TRP A 136 0.04 1.68 2.22
C TRP A 136 -0.11 2.70 1.09
N TRP A 137 0.47 3.89 1.28
CA TRP A 137 0.44 4.99 0.30
C TRP A 137 1.84 5.52 0.07
N GLU A 138 2.27 5.55 -1.19
CA GLU A 138 3.66 5.87 -1.52
C GLU A 138 3.80 6.48 -2.90
N GLY A 139 4.83 7.34 -3.05
CA GLY A 139 5.31 7.85 -4.31
C GLY A 139 6.84 7.85 -4.37
N GLY A 140 7.36 7.61 -5.56
CA GLY A 140 8.79 7.63 -5.84
C GLY A 140 9.48 6.26 -5.88
N CYS A 141 8.79 5.17 -5.57
CA CYS A 141 9.30 3.80 -5.73
C CYS A 141 9.43 3.44 -7.21
N TRP A 142 10.33 2.51 -7.49
CA TRP A 142 10.51 1.95 -8.82
C TRP A 142 9.83 0.59 -8.96
N GLU A 143 9.73 0.09 -10.19
CA GLU A 143 9.11 -1.19 -10.51
C GLU A 143 9.74 -2.36 -9.73
N TRP A 144 11.05 -2.35 -9.59
CA TRP A 144 11.78 -3.38 -8.84
C TRP A 144 11.53 -3.36 -7.34
N ASP A 145 11.09 -2.22 -6.79
CA ASP A 145 10.68 -2.13 -5.39
C ASP A 145 9.30 -2.76 -5.17
N VAL A 146 8.41 -2.73 -6.17
CA VAL A 146 6.98 -2.99 -5.98
C VAL A 146 6.44 -4.20 -6.73
N ALA A 147 7.04 -4.62 -7.84
CA ALA A 147 6.45 -5.63 -8.72
C ALA A 147 6.17 -6.97 -8.02
N ALA A 148 7.10 -7.47 -7.20
CA ALA A 148 6.87 -8.70 -6.45
C ALA A 148 5.76 -8.53 -5.40
N GLY A 149 5.78 -7.40 -4.68
CA GLY A 149 4.75 -7.08 -3.69
C GLY A 149 3.36 -6.92 -4.29
N ILE A 150 3.25 -6.35 -5.50
CA ILE A 150 1.99 -6.25 -6.25
C ILE A 150 1.43 -7.63 -6.55
N ALA A 151 2.25 -8.54 -7.11
CA ALA A 151 1.80 -9.91 -7.38
C ALA A 151 1.33 -10.63 -6.11
N ILE A 152 2.07 -10.49 -5.01
CA ILE A 152 1.73 -11.11 -3.73
C ILE A 152 0.43 -10.51 -3.17
N LEU A 153 0.28 -9.18 -3.20
CA LEU A 153 -0.91 -8.50 -2.68
C LEU A 153 -2.17 -8.88 -3.48
N GLN A 154 -2.10 -8.88 -4.80
CA GLN A 154 -3.23 -9.23 -5.66
C GLN A 154 -3.66 -10.69 -5.45
N GLU A 155 -2.72 -11.62 -5.37
CA GLU A 155 -2.99 -13.04 -5.10
C GLU A 155 -3.49 -13.31 -3.68
N ALA A 156 -3.18 -12.43 -2.72
CA ALA A 156 -3.76 -12.45 -1.38
C ALA A 156 -5.20 -11.89 -1.33
N GLY A 157 -5.68 -11.22 -2.39
CA GLY A 157 -6.99 -10.57 -2.46
C GLY A 157 -7.01 -9.11 -2.03
N GLY A 158 -5.84 -8.46 -1.98
CA GLY A 158 -5.74 -7.02 -1.75
C GLY A 158 -6.02 -6.21 -3.02
N LEU A 159 -6.14 -4.90 -2.82
CA LEU A 159 -6.33 -3.92 -3.90
C LEU A 159 -5.11 -3.02 -3.99
N ILE A 160 -4.68 -2.72 -5.22
CA ILE A 160 -3.65 -1.72 -5.47
C ILE A 160 -4.04 -0.84 -6.66
N THR A 161 -3.83 0.46 -6.50
CA THR A 161 -4.17 1.50 -7.49
C THR A 161 -3.18 2.67 -7.40
N THR A 162 -3.49 3.80 -8.04
CA THR A 162 -2.65 5.01 -7.98
C THR A 162 -2.71 5.71 -6.63
N ALA A 163 -1.58 6.29 -6.21
CA ALA A 163 -1.49 7.11 -5.00
C ALA A 163 -2.26 8.43 -5.13
N ASN A 164 -2.29 8.99 -6.33
CA ASN A 164 -2.89 10.30 -6.57
C ASN A 164 -4.39 10.18 -6.83
N PRO A 165 -5.23 10.96 -6.12
CA PRO A 165 -6.65 11.02 -6.42
C PRO A 165 -6.89 11.60 -7.83
N PRO A 166 -7.85 11.04 -8.59
CA PRO A 166 -8.40 11.70 -9.77
C PRO A 166 -9.20 12.95 -9.37
N GLU A 167 -9.51 13.82 -10.33
CA GLU A 167 -10.34 15.02 -10.08
C GLU A 167 -11.68 14.66 -9.42
N ASP A 168 -12.38 13.69 -9.97
CA ASP A 168 -13.56 13.10 -9.34
C ASP A 168 -13.19 11.86 -8.54
N HIS A 169 -12.64 12.05 -7.35
CA HIS A 169 -12.25 10.94 -6.48
C HIS A 169 -13.43 10.16 -5.88
N TYR A 170 -14.66 10.64 -6.01
CA TYR A 170 -15.86 9.92 -5.57
C TYR A 170 -16.46 9.03 -6.65
N GLY A 171 -16.55 9.51 -7.90
CA GLY A 171 -17.22 8.83 -9.00
C GLY A 171 -16.29 8.13 -10.00
N ALA A 172 -15.06 8.59 -10.13
CA ALA A 172 -14.12 7.99 -11.07
C ALA A 172 -13.86 6.50 -10.79
N PRO A 173 -13.66 5.68 -11.81
CA PRO A 173 -13.30 4.28 -11.64
C PRO A 173 -11.95 4.16 -10.92
N ILE A 174 -11.82 3.12 -10.08
CA ILE A 174 -10.55 2.77 -9.46
C ILE A 174 -9.80 1.89 -10.45
N GLU A 175 -8.86 2.50 -11.17
CA GLU A 175 -8.08 1.81 -12.19
C GLU A 175 -7.06 0.84 -11.60
N GLU A 176 -6.67 -0.17 -12.39
CA GLU A 176 -5.54 -1.01 -12.07
C GLU A 176 -4.27 -0.16 -11.95
N VAL A 177 -3.38 -0.58 -11.06
CA VAL A 177 -2.08 0.05 -10.89
C VAL A 177 -1.26 -0.03 -12.18
N LYS A 178 -0.65 1.09 -12.56
CA LYS A 178 0.31 1.13 -13.66
C LYS A 178 1.71 0.88 -13.10
N LEU A 179 2.28 -0.27 -13.44
CA LEU A 179 3.66 -0.59 -13.08
C LEU A 179 4.59 0.47 -13.70
N GLY A 180 5.41 1.10 -12.89
CA GLY A 180 6.27 2.20 -13.33
C GLY A 180 5.67 3.60 -13.19
N SER A 181 4.42 3.73 -12.73
CA SER A 181 3.82 5.05 -12.43
C SER A 181 4.53 5.77 -11.29
N ARG A 182 5.21 5.03 -10.43
CA ARG A 182 5.85 5.54 -9.21
C ARG A 182 4.89 6.11 -8.16
N LEU A 183 3.60 5.79 -8.29
CA LEU A 183 2.50 6.29 -7.45
C LEU A 183 1.60 5.12 -7.08
N TYR A 184 1.58 4.75 -5.81
CA TYR A 184 0.94 3.52 -5.37
C TYR A 184 0.10 3.73 -4.11
N LEU A 185 -1.11 3.16 -4.12
CA LEU A 185 -1.99 3.03 -2.96
C LEU A 185 -2.47 1.58 -2.88
N ALA A 186 -2.15 0.92 -1.79
CA ALA A 186 -2.52 -0.47 -1.54
C ALA A 186 -3.42 -0.60 -0.32
N ILE A 187 -4.42 -1.49 -0.42
CA ILE A 187 -5.36 -1.84 0.65
C ILE A 187 -5.28 -3.35 0.87
N ARG A 188 -5.24 -3.78 2.13
CA ARG A 188 -5.16 -5.19 2.49
C ARG A 188 -6.32 -6.00 1.94
N PRO A 189 -6.18 -7.34 1.89
CA PRO A 189 -7.31 -8.24 1.70
C PRO A 189 -8.43 -7.96 2.71
N ALA A 190 -9.68 -8.02 2.24
CA ALA A 190 -10.85 -7.79 3.08
C ALA A 190 -11.94 -8.81 2.78
N GLY A 191 -12.55 -9.32 3.83
CA GLY A 191 -13.77 -10.13 3.75
C GLY A 191 -15.03 -9.26 3.68
N PRO A 192 -16.20 -9.86 3.46
CA PRO A 192 -17.47 -9.16 3.45
C PRO A 192 -17.89 -8.75 4.86
N SER A 193 -18.66 -7.66 4.94
CA SER A 193 -19.46 -7.28 6.11
C SER A 193 -20.94 -7.55 5.87
N ALA A 194 -21.80 -7.13 6.79
CA ALA A 194 -23.26 -7.25 6.59
C ALA A 194 -23.79 -6.36 5.45
N SER A 195 -23.07 -5.27 5.10
CA SER A 195 -23.53 -4.27 4.14
C SER A 195 -22.67 -4.16 2.88
N GLU A 196 -21.45 -4.71 2.86
CA GLU A 196 -20.49 -4.55 1.77
C GLU A 196 -19.75 -5.87 1.50
N THR A 197 -19.43 -6.11 0.23
CA THR A 197 -18.41 -7.09 -0.14
C THR A 197 -17.03 -6.61 0.28
N GLY A 198 -16.06 -7.51 0.40
CA GLY A 198 -14.68 -7.13 0.70
C GLY A 198 -14.12 -6.12 -0.31
N ARG A 199 -14.44 -6.29 -1.60
CA ARG A 199 -14.01 -5.36 -2.65
C ARG A 199 -14.64 -3.97 -2.52
N GLN A 200 -15.92 -3.88 -2.23
CA GLN A 200 -16.59 -2.60 -2.00
C GLN A 200 -15.97 -1.85 -0.81
N SER A 201 -15.67 -2.55 0.28
CA SER A 201 -15.02 -1.94 1.44
C SER A 201 -13.60 -1.46 1.16
N GLN A 202 -12.83 -2.18 0.33
CA GLN A 202 -11.52 -1.75 -0.16
C GLN A 202 -11.64 -0.48 -1.01
N GLU A 203 -12.57 -0.45 -1.96
CA GLU A 203 -12.79 0.70 -2.86
C GLU A 203 -13.24 1.94 -2.08
N ARG A 204 -14.15 1.79 -1.12
CA ARG A 204 -14.52 2.86 -0.20
C ARG A 204 -13.28 3.40 0.56
N THR A 205 -12.44 2.51 1.05
CA THR A 205 -11.21 2.90 1.75
C THR A 205 -10.26 3.68 0.84
N VAL A 206 -10.08 3.26 -0.42
CA VAL A 206 -9.29 4.01 -1.43
C VAL A 206 -9.80 5.44 -1.54
N ARG A 207 -11.12 5.64 -1.73
CA ARG A 207 -11.73 6.96 -1.87
C ARG A 207 -11.54 7.83 -0.63
N GLU A 208 -11.67 7.23 0.54
CA GLU A 208 -11.43 7.93 1.81
C GLU A 208 -9.95 8.31 2.02
N VAL A 209 -9.00 7.52 1.51
CA VAL A 209 -7.59 7.92 1.48
C VAL A 209 -7.37 9.06 0.49
N TRP A 210 -7.86 8.94 -0.74
CA TRP A 210 -7.74 9.97 -1.77
C TRP A 210 -8.27 11.33 -1.32
N ARG A 211 -9.36 11.37 -0.56
CA ARG A 211 -9.90 12.62 0.00
C ARG A 211 -8.93 13.33 0.97
N ARG A 212 -7.97 12.61 1.53
CA ARG A 212 -7.09 13.09 2.60
C ARG A 212 -5.67 13.36 2.17
N VAL A 213 -5.22 12.69 1.13
CA VAL A 213 -3.84 12.82 0.65
C VAL A 213 -3.71 13.91 -0.42
N ARG A 214 -2.49 14.44 -0.53
CA ARG A 214 -2.11 15.38 -1.59
C ARG A 214 -1.53 14.63 -2.77
N ASN A 215 -1.73 15.15 -3.98
CA ASN A 215 -1.08 14.63 -5.18
C ASN A 215 0.43 14.75 -5.06
N LEU A 216 1.13 13.67 -5.36
CA LEU A 216 2.58 13.63 -5.40
C LEU A 216 3.06 13.82 -6.84
N ASP A 217 4.16 14.54 -6.98
CA ASP A 217 4.79 14.82 -8.27
C ASP A 217 6.00 13.88 -8.46
N TYR A 218 5.71 12.62 -8.80
CA TYR A 218 6.72 11.65 -9.19
C TYR A 218 6.37 11.11 -10.56
N SER A 219 7.31 11.25 -11.47
CA SER A 219 7.22 10.72 -12.83
C SER A 219 8.48 9.92 -13.16
N ARG A 220 8.42 9.16 -14.22
CA ARG A 220 9.59 8.52 -14.78
C ARG A 220 10.39 9.56 -15.56
N PRO A 221 11.73 9.71 -15.36
CA PRO A 221 12.52 10.59 -16.20
C PRO A 221 12.41 10.20 -17.67
N GLY A 222 12.04 11.14 -18.53
CA GLY A 222 11.88 10.92 -19.96
C GLY A 222 10.58 10.24 -20.40
N ALA A 223 9.57 10.18 -19.52
CA ALA A 223 8.22 9.74 -19.88
C ALA A 223 7.35 10.93 -20.30
#